data_047abae0d93eaa98580835dc2fda5927
#
_entry.id   047abae0d93eaa98580835dc2fda5927
#
_cell.length_a   1.000
_cell.length_b   1.000
_cell.length_c   1.000
_cell.angle_alpha   90.00
_cell.angle_beta   90.00
_cell.angle_gamma   90.00
#
_symmetry.space_group_name_H-M   'P 1'
#
loop_
_entity.id
_entity.type
_entity.pdbx_description
1 polymer ?
#
loop_
_entity_poly.entity_id
_entity_poly.type
_entity_poly.pdbx_seq_one_letter_code
_entity_poly.pdbx_strand_id
1 'polypeptide(L)'
;MRRIGFWAAVAATIIAGGTAGTALADGDPAAGQVVFKKCAVCHSVDAGVNKVGPSLHGIIGRKSATAPGYDYSAAMKGANKEWTAKELDTYLTDPRAVVPGTKMVFVGLKDQKDRDNVIAYLTTLK
;
A
#
# COMPACT_ATOMS: atom_id res chain seq x y z
N MET A 1 -38.13 64.42 -0.06
CA MET A 1 -36.83 63.89 0.35
C MET A 1 -36.86 62.37 0.35
N ARG A 2 -36.28 61.76 -0.65
CA ARG A 2 -36.29 60.30 -0.81
C ARG A 2 -34.94 59.77 -0.36
N ARG A 3 -34.94 58.92 0.69
CA ARG A 3 -33.72 58.21 1.13
C ARG A 3 -33.64 56.90 0.39
N ILE A 4 -32.62 56.76 -0.40
CA ILE A 4 -32.28 55.53 -1.12
C ILE A 4 -31.39 54.71 -0.19
N GLY A 5 -31.95 53.58 0.27
CA GLY A 5 -31.16 52.63 1.08
C GLY A 5 -30.32 51.75 0.16
N PHE A 6 -29.00 51.79 0.38
CA PHE A 6 -28.07 50.89 -0.25
C PHE A 6 -28.09 49.54 0.53
N TRP A 7 -28.52 48.50 -0.13
CA TRP A 7 -28.38 47.14 0.39
C TRP A 7 -27.05 46.60 -0.13
N ALA A 8 -26.08 46.46 0.74
CA ALA A 8 -24.82 45.78 0.43
C ALA A 8 -25.07 44.26 0.52
N ALA A 9 -25.05 43.60 -0.62
CA ALA A 9 -25.07 42.14 -0.66
C ALA A 9 -23.65 41.63 -0.33
N VAL A 10 -23.50 41.03 0.84
CA VAL A 10 -22.28 40.31 1.20
C VAL A 10 -22.35 38.94 0.53
N ALA A 11 -21.58 38.78 -0.53
CA ALA A 11 -21.37 37.47 -1.13
C ALA A 11 -20.41 36.67 -0.24
N ALA A 12 -20.95 35.70 0.48
CA ALA A 12 -20.15 34.75 1.22
C ALA A 12 -19.52 33.75 0.22
N THR A 13 -18.24 33.89 -0.03
CA THR A 13 -17.46 32.92 -0.80
C THR A 13 -17.22 31.70 0.07
N ILE A 14 -17.95 30.64 -0.16
CA ILE A 14 -17.67 29.34 0.46
C ILE A 14 -16.46 28.77 -0.25
N ILE A 15 -15.30 28.83 0.38
CA ILE A 15 -14.12 28.09 -0.05
C ILE A 15 -14.37 26.63 0.39
N ALA A 16 -14.83 25.81 -0.55
CA ALA A 16 -14.82 24.37 -0.36
C ALA A 16 -13.36 23.90 -0.34
N GLY A 17 -12.79 23.80 0.87
CA GLY A 17 -11.50 23.17 1.08
C GLY A 17 -11.62 21.69 0.75
N GLY A 18 -11.30 21.33 -0.50
CA GLY A 18 -11.09 19.94 -0.88
C GLY A 18 -9.86 19.44 -0.15
N THR A 19 -10.05 18.60 0.86
CA THR A 19 -8.97 17.78 1.36
C THR A 19 -8.59 16.82 0.24
N ALA A 20 -7.50 17.10 -0.46
CA ALA A 20 -6.87 16.13 -1.33
C ALA A 20 -6.34 15.02 -0.42
N GLY A 21 -7.19 14.02 -0.14
CA GLY A 21 -6.73 12.78 0.44
C GLY A 21 -5.69 12.20 -0.51
N THR A 22 -4.49 11.95 -0.01
CA THR A 22 -3.50 11.16 -0.74
C THR A 22 -4.14 9.80 -1.01
N ALA A 23 -4.62 9.58 -2.24
CA ALA A 23 -5.10 8.28 -2.68
C ALA A 23 -3.89 7.34 -2.72
N LEU A 24 -3.70 6.61 -1.61
CA LEU A 24 -2.83 5.43 -1.59
C LEU A 24 -3.59 4.36 -2.37
N ALA A 25 -3.05 3.97 -3.53
CA ALA A 25 -3.57 2.97 -4.44
C ALA A 25 -5.11 3.03 -4.63
N ASP A 26 -5.59 3.34 -5.81
CA ASP A 26 -7.02 3.36 -6.19
C ASP A 26 -7.64 1.95 -6.19
N GLY A 27 -7.24 1.10 -5.24
CA GLY A 27 -7.63 -0.29 -5.15
C GLY A 27 -8.78 -0.52 -4.20
N ASP A 28 -9.47 -1.64 -4.42
CA ASP A 28 -10.51 -2.15 -3.55
C ASP A 28 -9.93 -3.19 -2.57
N PRO A 29 -9.95 -2.93 -1.24
CA PRO A 29 -9.44 -3.88 -0.25
C PRO A 29 -10.14 -5.24 -0.28
N ALA A 30 -11.44 -5.29 -0.55
CA ALA A 30 -12.19 -6.55 -0.61
C ALA A 30 -11.74 -7.40 -1.82
N ALA A 31 -11.56 -6.78 -2.98
CA ALA A 31 -10.98 -7.44 -4.16
C ALA A 31 -9.53 -7.83 -3.91
N GLY A 32 -8.78 -7.00 -3.18
CA GLY A 32 -7.40 -7.28 -2.79
C GLY A 32 -7.25 -8.49 -1.89
N GLN A 33 -8.21 -8.73 -1.01
CA GLN A 33 -8.24 -9.94 -0.18
C GLN A 33 -8.36 -11.21 -1.03
N VAL A 34 -9.07 -11.15 -2.14
CA VAL A 34 -9.16 -12.26 -3.09
C VAL A 34 -7.81 -12.48 -3.79
N VAL A 35 -7.17 -11.42 -4.25
CA VAL A 35 -5.82 -11.49 -4.85
C VAL A 35 -4.81 -12.04 -3.84
N PHE A 36 -4.92 -11.66 -2.57
CA PHE A 36 -4.04 -12.10 -1.49
C PHE A 36 -4.01 -13.62 -1.29
N LYS A 37 -5.00 -14.36 -1.74
CA LYS A 37 -4.99 -15.83 -1.70
C LYS A 37 -3.74 -16.42 -2.35
N LYS A 38 -3.20 -15.75 -3.36
CA LYS A 38 -1.92 -16.14 -3.99
C LYS A 38 -0.72 -15.94 -3.07
N CYS A 39 -0.82 -15.03 -2.12
CA CYS A 39 0.23 -14.72 -1.14
C CYS A 39 0.09 -15.57 0.13
N ALA A 40 -1.13 -15.92 0.49
CA ALA A 40 -1.47 -16.65 1.72
C ALA A 40 -0.87 -18.05 1.77
N VAL A 41 -0.44 -18.62 0.65
CA VAL A 41 0.31 -19.87 0.58
C VAL A 41 1.60 -19.78 1.40
N CYS A 42 2.24 -18.61 1.41
CA CYS A 42 3.53 -18.40 2.05
C CYS A 42 3.52 -17.34 3.16
N HIS A 43 2.53 -16.45 3.18
CA HIS A 43 2.47 -15.33 4.12
C HIS A 43 1.25 -15.39 5.02
N SER A 44 1.42 -14.93 6.27
CA SER A 44 0.33 -14.67 7.22
C SER A 44 0.01 -13.18 7.25
N VAL A 45 -1.22 -12.85 7.63
CA VAL A 45 -1.66 -11.48 7.95
C VAL A 45 -1.60 -11.19 9.45
N ASP A 46 -1.34 -12.18 10.27
CA ASP A 46 -1.30 -12.05 11.71
C ASP A 46 0.06 -11.51 12.17
N ALA A 47 0.03 -10.59 13.15
CA ALA A 47 1.25 -10.02 13.70
C ALA A 47 2.14 -11.10 14.31
N GLY A 48 3.43 -11.11 13.93
CA GLY A 48 4.43 -12.01 14.47
C GLY A 48 4.34 -13.46 13.99
N VAL A 49 3.40 -13.77 13.10
CA VAL A 49 3.25 -15.13 12.54
C VAL A 49 3.97 -15.21 11.20
N ASN A 50 5.14 -15.83 11.20
CA ASN A 50 5.90 -16.13 9.99
C ASN A 50 5.59 -17.54 9.50
N LYS A 51 5.61 -17.70 8.18
CA LYS A 51 5.46 -18.99 7.49
C LYS A 51 6.68 -19.21 6.59
N VAL A 52 6.46 -19.68 5.36
CA VAL A 52 7.53 -19.72 4.34
C VAL A 52 8.07 -18.32 4.06
N GLY A 53 7.18 -17.32 4.05
CA GLY A 53 7.51 -15.90 4.03
C GLY A 53 7.21 -15.21 5.37
N PRO A 54 7.69 -13.98 5.55
CA PRO A 54 7.42 -13.20 6.76
C PRO A 54 5.97 -12.77 6.85
N SER A 55 5.50 -12.50 8.08
CA SER A 55 4.19 -11.87 8.28
C SER A 55 4.09 -10.56 7.51
N LEU A 56 2.97 -10.33 6.84
CA LEU A 56 2.67 -9.09 6.13
C LEU A 56 1.86 -8.10 6.96
N HIS A 57 1.62 -8.42 8.24
CA HIS A 57 0.96 -7.48 9.14
C HIS A 57 1.79 -6.22 9.29
N GLY A 58 1.18 -5.06 9.04
CA GLY A 58 1.88 -3.78 9.11
C GLY A 58 2.96 -3.57 8.05
N ILE A 59 2.87 -4.25 6.91
CA ILE A 59 3.91 -4.17 5.86
C ILE A 59 4.04 -2.79 5.25
N ILE A 60 2.94 -2.05 5.11
CA ILE A 60 2.98 -0.70 4.53
C ILE A 60 3.78 0.23 5.44
N GLY A 61 4.82 0.85 4.88
CA GLY A 61 5.75 1.73 5.61
C GLY A 61 6.85 1.02 6.39
N ARG A 62 6.85 -0.32 6.39
CA ARG A 62 7.89 -1.11 7.08
C ARG A 62 9.17 -1.16 6.26
N LYS A 63 10.32 -1.09 6.93
CA LYS A 63 11.61 -1.31 6.27
C LYS A 63 11.76 -2.77 5.86
N SER A 64 12.43 -3.01 4.73
CA SER A 64 12.73 -4.35 4.27
C SER A 64 13.58 -5.12 5.27
N ALA A 65 13.39 -6.44 5.32
CA ALA A 65 14.13 -7.37 6.17
C ALA A 65 14.03 -7.08 7.68
N THR A 66 12.86 -6.63 8.16
CA THR A 66 12.69 -6.25 9.57
C THR A 66 11.65 -7.04 10.34
N ALA A 67 10.94 -7.99 9.73
CA ALA A 67 10.00 -8.83 10.50
C ALA A 67 10.77 -9.68 11.51
N PRO A 68 10.41 -9.61 12.81
CA PRO A 68 11.11 -10.37 13.85
C PRO A 68 11.02 -11.88 13.61
N GLY A 69 12.12 -12.57 13.83
CA GLY A 69 12.18 -14.03 13.78
C GLY A 69 12.15 -14.66 12.38
N TYR A 70 12.12 -13.86 11.33
CA TYR A 70 12.19 -14.38 9.96
C TYR A 70 13.61 -14.34 9.42
N ASP A 71 14.03 -15.43 8.78
CA ASP A 71 15.35 -15.53 8.13
C ASP A 71 15.27 -15.08 6.67
N TYR A 72 15.65 -13.84 6.42
CA TYR A 72 15.66 -13.25 5.08
C TYR A 72 16.85 -13.72 4.25
N SER A 73 16.70 -13.70 2.92
CA SER A 73 17.83 -13.87 2.01
C SER A 73 18.85 -12.74 2.19
N ALA A 74 20.11 -13.01 1.85
CA ALA A 74 21.14 -11.97 1.83
C ALA A 74 20.76 -10.81 0.89
N ALA A 75 20.13 -11.13 -0.23
CA ALA A 75 19.65 -10.12 -1.19
C ALA A 75 18.61 -9.18 -0.56
N MET A 76 17.64 -9.72 0.20
CA MET A 76 16.65 -8.90 0.87
C MET A 76 17.24 -8.07 2.01
N LYS A 77 18.18 -8.65 2.79
CA LYS A 77 18.89 -7.91 3.85
C LYS A 77 19.65 -6.70 3.31
N GLY A 78 20.20 -6.81 2.09
CA GLY A 78 20.92 -5.73 1.43
C GLY A 78 20.07 -4.78 0.59
N ALA A 79 18.76 -5.04 0.46
CA ALA A 79 17.91 -4.27 -0.44
C ALA A 79 17.65 -2.83 0.04
N ASN A 80 17.66 -2.58 1.34
CA ASN A 80 17.48 -1.25 1.96
C ASN A 80 16.26 -0.49 1.43
N LYS A 81 15.12 -1.14 1.41
CA LYS A 81 13.86 -0.56 0.92
C LYS A 81 12.91 -0.23 2.06
N GLU A 82 12.01 0.70 1.80
CA GLU A 82 10.82 0.92 2.61
C GLU A 82 9.61 0.49 1.79
N TRP A 83 8.76 -0.34 2.36
CA TRP A 83 7.59 -0.88 1.66
C TRP A 83 6.45 0.13 1.62
N THR A 84 6.66 1.23 0.90
CA THR A 84 5.59 2.15 0.51
C THR A 84 4.68 1.46 -0.51
N ALA A 85 3.48 2.00 -0.72
CA ALA A 85 2.58 1.50 -1.76
C ALA A 85 3.26 1.47 -3.14
N LYS A 86 4.01 2.52 -3.47
CA LYS A 86 4.75 2.63 -4.73
C LYS A 86 5.85 1.57 -4.85
N GLU A 87 6.63 1.37 -3.80
CA GLU A 87 7.71 0.37 -3.79
C GLU A 87 7.15 -1.05 -3.90
N LEU A 88 6.05 -1.33 -3.21
CA LEU A 88 5.35 -2.62 -3.34
C LEU A 88 4.78 -2.83 -4.73
N ASP A 89 4.25 -1.81 -5.37
CA ASP A 89 3.75 -1.92 -6.74
C ASP A 89 4.88 -2.35 -7.69
N THR A 90 6.04 -1.73 -7.58
CA THR A 90 7.23 -2.08 -8.36
C THR A 90 7.69 -3.50 -8.06
N TYR A 91 7.82 -3.84 -6.78
CA TYR A 91 8.28 -5.16 -6.33
C TYR A 91 7.35 -6.29 -6.75
N LEU A 92 6.03 -6.11 -6.60
CA LEU A 92 5.03 -7.12 -6.94
C LEU A 92 4.88 -7.32 -8.44
N THR A 93 5.37 -6.40 -9.26
CA THR A 93 5.38 -6.58 -10.72
C THR A 93 6.35 -7.69 -11.13
N ASP A 94 7.54 -7.70 -10.52
CA ASP A 94 8.57 -8.72 -10.75
C ASP A 94 9.55 -8.74 -9.55
N PRO A 95 9.29 -9.55 -8.53
CA PRO A 95 10.14 -9.59 -7.34
C PRO A 95 11.61 -9.90 -7.62
N ARG A 96 11.88 -10.76 -8.57
CA ARG A 96 13.27 -11.17 -8.90
C ARG A 96 14.04 -10.08 -9.61
N ALA A 97 13.37 -9.25 -10.40
CA ALA A 97 14.02 -8.11 -11.05
C ALA A 97 14.36 -7.01 -10.04
N VAL A 98 13.51 -6.80 -9.04
CA VAL A 98 13.69 -5.75 -8.03
C VAL A 98 14.69 -6.17 -6.95
N VAL A 99 14.63 -7.41 -6.50
CA VAL A 99 15.55 -8.01 -5.52
C VAL A 99 16.17 -9.28 -6.10
N PRO A 100 17.20 -9.16 -6.95
CA PRO A 100 17.88 -10.34 -7.51
C PRO A 100 18.45 -11.19 -6.37
N GLY A 101 18.15 -12.48 -6.40
CA GLY A 101 18.55 -13.40 -5.32
C GLY A 101 17.54 -13.52 -4.18
N THR A 102 16.36 -12.91 -4.31
CA THR A 102 15.26 -13.13 -3.35
C THR A 102 14.89 -14.61 -3.29
N LYS A 103 14.60 -15.12 -2.10
CA LYS A 103 14.07 -16.46 -1.95
C LYS A 103 12.56 -16.57 -2.15
N MET A 104 11.87 -15.46 -2.36
CA MET A 104 10.46 -15.44 -2.71
C MET A 104 10.25 -15.99 -4.12
N VAL A 105 9.61 -17.15 -4.22
CA VAL A 105 9.32 -17.82 -5.49
C VAL A 105 7.95 -17.35 -5.98
N PHE A 106 7.94 -16.21 -6.64
CA PHE A 106 6.74 -15.59 -7.16
C PHE A 106 7.06 -14.82 -8.43
N VAL A 107 6.30 -15.10 -9.50
CA VAL A 107 6.55 -14.48 -10.82
C VAL A 107 6.09 -13.02 -10.90
N GLY A 108 5.28 -12.58 -9.96
CA GLY A 108 4.72 -11.24 -9.94
C GLY A 108 3.25 -11.19 -10.36
N LEU A 109 2.63 -10.05 -10.06
CA LEU A 109 1.29 -9.69 -10.50
C LEU A 109 1.43 -8.74 -11.69
N LYS A 110 1.11 -9.19 -12.89
CA LYS A 110 1.29 -8.38 -14.12
C LYS A 110 0.15 -7.39 -14.33
N ASP A 111 -1.03 -7.65 -13.79
CA ASP A 111 -2.17 -6.76 -13.86
C ASP A 111 -2.06 -5.66 -12.81
N GLN A 112 -2.06 -4.39 -13.26
CA GLN A 112 -2.00 -3.22 -12.38
C GLN A 112 -3.16 -3.20 -11.39
N LYS A 113 -4.36 -3.58 -11.82
CA LYS A 113 -5.53 -3.59 -10.96
C LYS A 113 -5.41 -4.59 -9.82
N ASP A 114 -4.83 -5.76 -10.07
CA ASP A 114 -4.55 -6.75 -9.02
C ASP A 114 -3.54 -6.21 -8.01
N ARG A 115 -2.50 -5.52 -8.48
CA ARG A 115 -1.53 -4.88 -7.57
C ARG A 115 -2.17 -3.78 -6.75
N ASP A 116 -2.95 -2.91 -7.36
CA ASP A 116 -3.64 -1.83 -6.65
C ASP A 116 -4.58 -2.39 -5.58
N ASN A 117 -5.34 -3.42 -5.92
CA ASN A 117 -6.28 -4.05 -5.01
C ASN A 117 -5.56 -4.74 -3.83
N VAL A 118 -4.51 -5.52 -4.08
CA VAL A 118 -3.79 -6.20 -3.00
C VAL A 118 -3.05 -5.21 -2.10
N ILE A 119 -2.50 -4.14 -2.65
CA ILE A 119 -1.86 -3.08 -1.84
C ILE A 119 -2.89 -2.37 -0.97
N ALA A 120 -4.09 -2.10 -1.50
CA ALA A 120 -5.20 -1.55 -0.72
C ALA A 120 -5.58 -2.47 0.45
N TYR A 121 -5.63 -3.78 0.21
CA TYR A 121 -5.86 -4.77 1.26
C TYR A 121 -4.73 -4.77 2.31
N LEU A 122 -3.47 -4.81 1.88
CA LEU A 122 -2.31 -4.78 2.78
C LEU A 122 -2.28 -3.51 3.65
N THR A 123 -2.77 -2.39 3.14
CA THR A 123 -2.88 -1.13 3.87
C THR A 123 -3.84 -1.24 5.07
N THR A 124 -4.79 -2.15 5.04
CA THR A 124 -5.72 -2.41 6.15
C THR A 124 -5.11 -3.22 7.29
N LEU A 125 -3.96 -3.86 7.06
CA LEU A 125 -3.29 -4.75 8.02
C LEU A 125 -2.36 -3.94 8.95
N LYS A 126 -2.93 -3.37 9.99
CA LYS A 126 -2.20 -2.55 10.97
C LYS A 126 -2.23 -3.16 12.36
#